data_08e24b2d61b510207a63fb751acea94e
#
_entry.id   08e24b2d61b510207a63fb751acea94e
#
_cell.length_a   1.000
_cell.length_b   1.000
_cell.length_c   1.000
_cell.angle_alpha   90.00
_cell.angle_beta   90.00
_cell.angle_gamma   90.00
#
_symmetry.space_group_name_H-M   'P 1'
#
loop_
_entity.id
_entity.type
_entity.pdbx_description
1 polymer ?
#
loop_
_entity_poly.entity_id
_entity_poly.type
_entity_poly.pdbx_seq_one_letter_code
_entity_poly.pdbx_strand_id
1 'polypeptide(L)'
;MKHLNLFVFLITVISVIIISCSSDEEDDLMGKWYRVSDFDGLARGEATSFTIGSKGYLTGGYDGKKHLNDLWEYDMELDFWTQKASFPGTSRSSAAAFSVENKGYFGTGYNGKDYFNDFWEYNPDTNTWNSKADYPGSARNDAIAFELSDKGYLGSGYNGNYLKDFYTYNPSTDSWEQIDRKSVV
;
A
#
# COMPACT_ATOMS: atom_id res chain seq x y z
N MET A 1 5.45 66.14 37.58
CA MET A 1 6.33 65.59 36.49
C MET A 1 7.06 64.29 36.86
N LYS A 2 7.36 63.98 38.11
CA LYS A 2 8.06 62.73 38.48
C LYS A 2 7.22 61.44 38.37
N HIS A 3 5.91 61.55 38.50
CA HIS A 3 5.02 60.38 38.40
C HIS A 3 4.66 60.00 36.99
N LEU A 4 4.75 60.90 36.03
CA LEU A 4 4.46 60.63 34.61
C LEU A 4 5.57 59.81 33.98
N ASN A 5 6.83 60.03 34.35
CA ASN A 5 7.99 59.28 33.81
C ASN A 5 8.02 57.84 34.34
N LEU A 6 7.54 57.58 35.56
CA LEU A 6 7.47 56.24 36.11
C LEU A 6 6.41 55.39 35.43
N PHE A 7 5.28 56.00 35.05
CA PHE A 7 4.18 55.30 34.37
C PHE A 7 4.55 54.93 32.92
N VAL A 8 5.24 55.84 32.20
CA VAL A 8 5.75 55.56 30.85
C VAL A 8 6.83 54.47 30.87
N PHE A 9 7.68 54.43 31.87
CA PHE A 9 8.70 53.38 32.04
C PHE A 9 8.10 52.05 32.36
N LEU A 10 7.02 51.97 33.14
CA LEU A 10 6.31 50.74 33.46
C LEU A 10 5.57 50.18 32.24
N ILE A 11 4.99 51.01 31.37
CA ILE A 11 4.33 50.59 30.14
C ILE A 11 5.33 50.06 29.10
N THR A 12 6.52 50.63 29.01
CA THR A 12 7.56 50.16 28.09
C THR A 12 8.17 48.85 28.55
N VAL A 13 8.27 48.56 29.84
CA VAL A 13 8.77 47.29 30.37
C VAL A 13 7.74 46.18 30.20
N ILE A 14 6.43 46.48 30.28
CA ILE A 14 5.37 45.47 30.06
C ILE A 14 5.24 45.14 28.56
N SER A 15 5.58 46.04 27.64
CA SER A 15 5.53 45.79 26.19
C SER A 15 6.64 44.88 25.68
N VAL A 16 7.71 44.63 26.45
CA VAL A 16 8.83 43.77 26.04
C VAL A 16 8.66 42.29 26.45
N ILE A 17 7.66 42.01 27.30
CA ILE A 17 7.46 40.63 27.80
C ILE A 17 6.49 39.81 26.94
N ILE A 18 5.87 40.39 25.89
CA ILE A 18 4.87 39.69 25.05
C ILE A 18 5.47 39.20 23.71
N ILE A 19 6.78 39.26 23.53
CA ILE A 19 7.43 38.69 22.34
C ILE A 19 8.35 37.55 22.79
N SER A 20 7.77 36.51 23.28
CA SER A 20 8.43 35.21 23.37
C SER A 20 7.38 34.11 23.33
N CYS A 21 6.75 34.00 22.21
CA CYS A 21 6.31 32.72 21.65
C CYS A 21 6.97 32.68 20.29
N SER A 22 8.20 32.21 20.26
CA SER A 22 8.78 31.68 19.04
C SER A 22 7.91 30.51 18.65
N SER A 23 7.34 30.59 17.46
CA SER A 23 6.79 29.42 16.80
C SER A 23 7.89 28.37 16.77
N ASP A 24 7.69 27.34 17.53
CA ASP A 24 8.59 26.23 17.64
C ASP A 24 8.78 25.61 16.24
N GLU A 25 10.02 25.53 15.80
CA GLU A 25 10.49 24.74 14.66
C GLU A 25 10.35 23.21 14.96
N GLU A 26 9.25 22.79 15.58
CA GLU A 26 8.95 21.36 15.80
C GLU A 26 8.21 20.69 14.62
N ASP A 27 7.89 21.45 13.56
CA ASP A 27 7.11 20.94 12.43
C ASP A 27 7.91 20.12 11.39
N ASP A 28 9.25 20.03 11.51
CA ASP A 28 10.07 19.35 10.51
C ASP A 28 10.26 17.83 10.75
N LEU A 29 9.83 17.29 11.89
CA LEU A 29 9.95 15.85 12.18
C LEU A 29 8.69 15.05 11.85
N MET A 30 7.57 15.70 11.65
CA MET A 30 6.31 15.11 11.24
C MET A 30 6.08 15.50 9.78
N GLY A 31 6.32 14.63 8.83
CA GLY A 31 6.15 14.93 7.40
C GLY A 31 4.86 15.72 7.10
N LYS A 32 4.89 16.56 6.08
CA LYS A 32 3.71 17.32 5.65
C LYS A 32 2.71 16.39 4.97
N TRP A 33 1.52 16.25 5.54
CA TRP A 33 0.43 15.50 4.96
C TRP A 33 -0.43 16.40 4.10
N TYR A 34 -0.68 15.99 2.86
CA TYR A 34 -1.60 16.66 1.95
C TYR A 34 -2.79 15.74 1.68
N ARG A 35 -3.98 16.33 1.66
CA ARG A 35 -5.16 15.59 1.22
C ARG A 35 -5.11 15.47 -0.31
N VAL A 36 -5.26 14.25 -0.80
CA VAL A 36 -5.45 13.92 -2.21
C VAL A 36 -6.92 13.62 -2.48
N SER A 37 -7.30 13.42 -3.77
CA SER A 37 -8.67 13.09 -4.13
C SER A 37 -9.15 11.83 -3.44
N ASP A 38 -10.43 11.82 -3.07
CA ASP A 38 -11.06 10.67 -2.46
C ASP A 38 -11.15 9.52 -3.48
N PHE A 39 -11.18 8.28 -2.98
CA PHE A 39 -11.28 7.11 -3.82
C PHE A 39 -12.67 7.01 -4.48
N ASP A 40 -12.70 6.91 -5.82
CA ASP A 40 -13.94 6.90 -6.62
C ASP A 40 -14.68 5.54 -6.60
N GLY A 41 -14.04 4.47 -6.13
CA GLY A 41 -14.65 3.15 -6.02
C GLY A 41 -15.48 2.95 -4.75
N LEU A 42 -16.03 1.75 -4.59
CA LEU A 42 -16.75 1.38 -3.37
C LEU A 42 -15.82 1.42 -2.15
N ALA A 43 -16.31 1.97 -1.03
CA ALA A 43 -15.60 1.90 0.26
C ALA A 43 -15.37 0.43 0.64
N ARG A 44 -14.15 0.10 1.06
CA ARG A 44 -13.73 -1.28 1.30
C ARG A 44 -12.62 -1.40 2.33
N GLY A 45 -12.58 -2.52 3.02
CA GLY A 45 -11.42 -2.98 3.79
C GLY A 45 -10.68 -4.10 3.06
N GLU A 46 -9.50 -4.47 3.56
CA GLU A 46 -8.74 -5.64 3.11
C GLU A 46 -8.41 -5.66 1.61
N ALA A 47 -8.39 -4.47 0.98
CA ALA A 47 -7.94 -4.32 -0.39
C ALA A 47 -6.42 -4.47 -0.47
N THR A 48 -5.94 -4.87 -1.64
CA THR A 48 -4.51 -5.03 -1.93
C THR A 48 -4.06 -3.92 -2.86
N SER A 49 -2.87 -3.40 -2.63
CA SER A 49 -2.30 -2.34 -3.47
C SER A 49 -0.88 -2.67 -3.92
N PHE A 50 -0.49 -2.10 -5.05
CA PHE A 50 0.87 -2.09 -5.58
C PHE A 50 1.10 -0.79 -6.36
N THR A 51 2.35 -0.49 -6.70
CA THR A 51 2.70 0.71 -7.47
C THR A 51 3.48 0.33 -8.72
N ILE A 52 3.24 1.01 -9.84
CA ILE A 52 4.03 0.91 -11.07
C ILE A 52 4.39 2.33 -11.52
N GLY A 53 5.68 2.66 -11.53
CA GLY A 53 6.13 4.02 -11.80
C GLY A 53 5.52 5.03 -10.82
N SER A 54 4.91 6.10 -11.34
CA SER A 54 4.21 7.13 -10.55
C SER A 54 2.73 6.83 -10.29
N LYS A 55 2.27 5.59 -10.53
CA LYS A 55 0.86 5.22 -10.37
C LYS A 55 0.66 4.20 -9.26
N GLY A 56 -0.39 4.43 -8.44
CA GLY A 56 -0.86 3.49 -7.46
C GLY A 56 -1.99 2.62 -8.03
N TYR A 57 -2.04 1.36 -7.66
CA TYR A 57 -3.10 0.43 -8.06
C TYR A 57 -3.74 -0.18 -6.83
N LEU A 58 -5.06 -0.32 -6.85
CA LEU A 58 -5.84 -0.92 -5.76
C LEU A 58 -6.84 -1.90 -6.35
N THR A 59 -6.88 -3.13 -5.82
CA THR A 59 -7.77 -4.19 -6.29
C THR A 59 -8.28 -5.05 -5.15
N GLY A 60 -9.42 -5.72 -5.39
CA GLY A 60 -10.01 -6.61 -4.40
C GLY A 60 -10.57 -5.89 -3.18
N GLY A 61 -10.63 -6.60 -2.07
CA GLY A 61 -11.18 -6.11 -0.81
C GLY A 61 -12.62 -6.57 -0.56
N TYR A 62 -13.18 -6.12 0.57
CA TYR A 62 -14.53 -6.44 1.02
C TYR A 62 -15.29 -5.17 1.38
N ASP A 63 -16.48 -4.98 0.82
CA ASP A 63 -17.31 -3.76 1.00
C ASP A 63 -18.30 -3.86 2.17
N GLY A 64 -18.17 -4.90 3.00
CA GLY A 64 -19.09 -5.21 4.09
C GLY A 64 -20.25 -6.14 3.68
N LYS A 65 -20.37 -6.46 2.37
CA LYS A 65 -21.40 -7.33 1.82
C LYS A 65 -20.84 -8.40 0.89
N LYS A 66 -19.89 -8.03 0.04
CA LYS A 66 -19.27 -8.92 -0.96
C LYS A 66 -17.80 -8.62 -1.14
N HIS A 67 -17.04 -9.62 -1.57
CA HIS A 67 -15.69 -9.46 -2.05
C HIS A 67 -15.69 -8.83 -3.44
N LEU A 68 -14.64 -8.07 -3.74
CA LEU A 68 -14.49 -7.28 -4.96
C LEU A 68 -13.37 -7.82 -5.83
N ASN A 69 -13.38 -7.46 -7.12
CA ASN A 69 -12.32 -7.79 -8.08
C ASN A 69 -12.03 -6.65 -9.07
N ASP A 70 -12.60 -5.46 -8.84
CA ASP A 70 -12.28 -4.29 -9.63
C ASP A 70 -10.82 -3.86 -9.40
N LEU A 71 -10.21 -3.27 -10.43
CA LEU A 71 -8.90 -2.65 -10.35
C LEU A 71 -9.04 -1.16 -10.60
N TRP A 72 -8.39 -0.37 -9.76
CA TRP A 72 -8.34 1.08 -9.85
C TRP A 72 -6.90 1.55 -9.92
N GLU A 73 -6.63 2.51 -10.80
CA GLU A 73 -5.36 3.21 -10.95
C GLU A 73 -5.52 4.62 -10.40
N TYR A 74 -4.62 5.02 -9.51
CA TYR A 74 -4.47 6.39 -9.03
C TYR A 74 -3.28 7.04 -9.73
N ASP A 75 -3.53 8.15 -10.42
CA ASP A 75 -2.50 8.97 -11.03
C ASP A 75 -2.09 10.06 -10.03
N MET A 76 -0.85 9.97 -9.50
CA MET A 76 -0.36 10.93 -8.51
C MET A 76 -0.08 12.32 -9.08
N GLU A 77 0.16 12.45 -10.37
CA GLU A 77 0.43 13.75 -11.01
C GLU A 77 -0.86 14.52 -11.31
N LEU A 78 -1.91 13.80 -11.66
CA LEU A 78 -3.20 14.35 -12.05
C LEU A 78 -4.23 14.31 -10.91
N ASP A 79 -3.91 13.65 -9.80
CA ASP A 79 -4.74 13.50 -8.59
C ASP A 79 -6.16 12.99 -8.90
N PHE A 80 -6.26 11.87 -9.66
CA PHE A 80 -7.55 11.21 -9.90
C PHE A 80 -7.44 9.69 -10.02
N TRP A 81 -8.58 9.01 -9.83
CA TRP A 81 -8.74 7.57 -9.96
C TRP A 81 -9.34 7.20 -11.32
N THR A 82 -8.88 6.11 -11.90
CA THR A 82 -9.44 5.53 -13.12
C THR A 82 -9.65 4.03 -12.94
N GLN A 83 -10.85 3.57 -13.24
CA GLN A 83 -11.11 2.13 -13.24
C GLN A 83 -10.44 1.45 -14.42
N LYS A 84 -9.73 0.37 -14.17
CA LYS A 84 -9.01 -0.46 -15.16
C LYS A 84 -9.71 -1.81 -15.34
N ALA A 85 -9.14 -2.68 -16.18
CA ALA A 85 -9.65 -4.03 -16.36
C ALA A 85 -9.71 -4.79 -15.03
N SER A 86 -10.89 -5.24 -14.63
CA SER A 86 -11.09 -6.01 -13.41
C SER A 86 -10.27 -7.28 -13.42
N PHE A 87 -9.81 -7.70 -12.25
CA PHE A 87 -9.18 -8.99 -12.03
C PHE A 87 -10.12 -10.12 -12.47
N PRO A 88 -9.68 -11.02 -13.37
CA PRO A 88 -10.57 -12.02 -13.97
C PRO A 88 -10.84 -13.22 -13.07
N GLY A 89 -10.07 -13.41 -12.01
CA GLY A 89 -10.28 -14.50 -11.05
C GLY A 89 -11.41 -14.24 -10.06
N THR A 90 -11.55 -15.09 -9.08
CA THR A 90 -12.58 -14.98 -8.04
C THR A 90 -12.37 -13.71 -7.20
N SER A 91 -13.43 -12.93 -6.99
CA SER A 91 -13.44 -11.77 -6.10
C SER A 91 -12.95 -12.16 -4.70
N ARG A 92 -12.04 -11.38 -4.13
CA ARG A 92 -11.35 -11.73 -2.89
C ARG A 92 -10.83 -10.52 -2.12
N SER A 93 -10.53 -10.73 -0.86
CA SER A 93 -9.84 -9.79 0.01
C SER A 93 -8.55 -10.39 0.59
N SER A 94 -7.75 -9.59 1.29
CA SER A 94 -6.52 -10.02 1.96
C SER A 94 -5.57 -10.80 1.05
N ALA A 95 -5.53 -10.44 -0.23
CA ALA A 95 -4.59 -10.97 -1.21
C ALA A 95 -3.21 -10.32 -1.05
N ALA A 96 -2.20 -10.85 -1.68
CA ALA A 96 -0.86 -10.29 -1.73
C ALA A 96 -0.55 -9.73 -3.13
N ALA A 97 0.24 -8.64 -3.17
CA ALA A 97 0.70 -8.06 -4.43
C ALA A 97 2.09 -7.43 -4.30
N PHE A 98 2.77 -7.34 -5.41
CA PHE A 98 4.02 -6.59 -5.60
C PHE A 98 4.15 -6.17 -7.06
N SER A 99 5.17 -5.38 -7.38
CA SER A 99 5.46 -4.97 -8.77
C SER A 99 6.89 -5.31 -9.13
N VAL A 100 7.11 -5.82 -10.35
CA VAL A 100 8.43 -6.04 -10.94
C VAL A 100 8.35 -5.63 -12.42
N GLU A 101 9.40 -4.97 -12.95
CA GLU A 101 9.55 -4.66 -14.37
C GLU A 101 8.32 -3.98 -14.99
N ASN A 102 7.78 -2.96 -14.34
CA ASN A 102 6.59 -2.24 -14.79
C ASN A 102 5.31 -3.09 -14.92
N LYS A 103 5.22 -4.19 -14.20
CA LYS A 103 4.02 -5.02 -14.11
C LYS A 103 3.63 -5.24 -12.66
N GLY A 104 2.32 -5.36 -12.41
CA GLY A 104 1.77 -5.72 -11.12
C GLY A 104 1.53 -7.22 -11.03
N TYR A 105 1.81 -7.79 -9.88
CA TYR A 105 1.55 -9.21 -9.59
C TYR A 105 0.61 -9.31 -8.40
N PHE A 106 -0.40 -10.18 -8.51
CA PHE A 106 -1.46 -10.33 -7.53
C PHE A 106 -1.84 -11.80 -7.38
N GLY A 107 -2.01 -12.25 -6.15
CA GLY A 107 -2.42 -13.63 -5.89
C GLY A 107 -2.78 -13.88 -4.44
N THR A 108 -3.08 -15.13 -4.12
CA THR A 108 -3.54 -15.53 -2.79
C THR A 108 -4.86 -14.84 -2.39
N GLY A 109 -5.19 -14.78 -1.10
CA GLY A 109 -6.42 -14.12 -0.61
C GLY A 109 -7.53 -15.09 -0.25
N TYR A 110 -8.71 -14.52 0.09
CA TYR A 110 -9.87 -15.23 0.65
C TYR A 110 -11.18 -14.62 0.15
N ASN A 111 -12.20 -15.45 -0.12
CA ASN A 111 -13.50 -14.98 -0.61
C ASN A 111 -14.67 -15.15 0.39
N GLY A 112 -14.33 -15.39 1.66
CA GLY A 112 -15.34 -15.70 2.69
C GLY A 112 -15.59 -17.21 2.88
N LYS A 113 -15.06 -18.04 1.98
CA LYS A 113 -15.20 -19.51 2.03
C LYS A 113 -13.88 -20.22 1.74
N ASP A 114 -13.22 -19.84 0.63
CA ASP A 114 -12.04 -20.53 0.10
C ASP A 114 -10.83 -19.59 0.14
N TYR A 115 -9.67 -20.15 0.46
CA TYR A 115 -8.36 -19.54 0.27
C TYR A 115 -7.85 -19.82 -1.13
N PHE A 116 -7.00 -18.95 -1.67
CA PHE A 116 -6.43 -19.04 -3.01
C PHE A 116 -4.91 -19.11 -3.00
N ASN A 117 -4.34 -19.70 -4.05
CA ASN A 117 -2.91 -19.70 -4.38
C ASN A 117 -2.65 -19.39 -5.86
N ASP A 118 -3.69 -19.09 -6.65
CA ASP A 118 -3.54 -18.63 -8.02
C ASP A 118 -2.77 -17.31 -8.05
N PHE A 119 -2.03 -17.09 -9.14
CA PHE A 119 -1.15 -15.94 -9.29
C PHE A 119 -1.28 -15.33 -10.68
N TRP A 120 -1.27 -14.00 -10.74
CA TRP A 120 -1.62 -13.24 -11.94
C TRP A 120 -0.71 -12.04 -12.12
N GLU A 121 -0.44 -11.71 -13.39
CA GLU A 121 0.29 -10.52 -13.83
C GLU A 121 -0.68 -9.52 -14.46
N TYR A 122 -0.63 -8.28 -14.02
CA TYR A 122 -1.28 -7.14 -14.66
C TYR A 122 -0.28 -6.36 -15.50
N ASN A 123 -0.59 -6.14 -16.77
CA ASN A 123 0.17 -5.29 -17.67
C ASN A 123 -0.59 -3.96 -17.85
N PRO A 124 -0.07 -2.82 -17.37
CA PRO A 124 -0.73 -1.52 -17.48
C PRO A 124 -0.77 -0.99 -18.93
N ASP A 125 0.22 -1.32 -19.77
CA ASP A 125 0.29 -0.83 -21.16
C ASP A 125 -0.85 -1.38 -22.02
N THR A 126 -1.23 -2.62 -21.79
CA THR A 126 -2.32 -3.30 -22.50
C THR A 126 -3.62 -3.34 -21.72
N ASN A 127 -3.60 -2.95 -20.44
CA ASN A 127 -4.72 -3.06 -19.49
C ASN A 127 -5.29 -4.48 -19.44
N THR A 128 -4.42 -5.49 -19.29
CA THR A 128 -4.81 -6.91 -19.29
C THR A 128 -4.18 -7.68 -18.15
N TRP A 129 -4.86 -8.74 -17.74
CA TRP A 129 -4.40 -9.73 -16.77
C TRP A 129 -3.99 -11.03 -17.46
N ASN A 130 -2.90 -11.63 -17.02
CA ASN A 130 -2.41 -12.93 -17.49
C ASN A 130 -2.20 -13.85 -16.28
N SER A 131 -2.70 -15.08 -16.37
CA SER A 131 -2.41 -16.11 -15.37
C SER A 131 -0.93 -16.48 -15.42
N LYS A 132 -0.33 -16.69 -14.27
CA LYS A 132 1.07 -17.09 -14.08
C LYS A 132 1.12 -18.39 -13.30
N ALA A 133 2.34 -18.93 -13.09
CA ALA A 133 2.53 -20.10 -12.26
C ALA A 133 1.98 -19.88 -10.85
N ASP A 134 1.09 -20.75 -10.40
CA ASP A 134 0.49 -20.68 -9.08
C ASP A 134 1.54 -20.63 -7.97
N TYR A 135 1.25 -19.90 -6.90
CA TYR A 135 2.08 -19.90 -5.71
C TYR A 135 2.16 -21.32 -5.13
N PRO A 136 3.37 -21.90 -4.97
CA PRO A 136 3.53 -23.33 -4.63
C PRO A 136 3.23 -23.67 -3.16
N GLY A 137 3.17 -22.65 -2.30
CA GLY A 137 2.72 -22.85 -0.92
C GLY A 137 1.22 -23.09 -0.81
N SER A 138 0.74 -23.43 0.37
CA SER A 138 -0.70 -23.60 0.61
C SER A 138 -1.48 -22.34 0.27
N ALA A 139 -2.69 -22.48 -0.26
CA ALA A 139 -3.65 -21.39 -0.43
C ALA A 139 -3.84 -20.63 0.90
N ARG A 140 -3.84 -19.28 0.87
CA ARG A 140 -3.76 -18.43 2.07
C ARG A 140 -4.28 -17.03 1.84
N ASN A 141 -4.58 -16.32 2.91
CA ASN A 141 -4.75 -14.87 2.96
C ASN A 141 -3.69 -14.22 3.84
N ASP A 142 -3.69 -12.87 3.91
CA ASP A 142 -2.79 -12.08 4.76
C ASP A 142 -1.30 -12.41 4.58
N ALA A 143 -0.92 -12.89 3.40
CA ALA A 143 0.47 -13.10 3.05
C ALA A 143 1.19 -11.76 2.90
N ILE A 144 2.48 -11.73 3.26
CA ILE A 144 3.36 -10.60 2.99
C ILE A 144 3.99 -10.81 1.61
N ALA A 145 4.02 -9.73 0.82
CA ALA A 145 4.70 -9.73 -0.47
C ALA A 145 5.47 -8.41 -0.68
N PHE A 146 6.60 -8.50 -1.35
CA PHE A 146 7.45 -7.37 -1.70
C PHE A 146 8.34 -7.71 -2.90
N GLU A 147 8.92 -6.69 -3.51
CA GLU A 147 9.96 -6.80 -4.56
C GLU A 147 11.34 -6.59 -3.94
N LEU A 148 12.33 -7.33 -4.44
CA LEU A 148 13.74 -7.10 -4.18
C LEU A 148 14.57 -7.65 -5.35
N SER A 149 15.42 -6.80 -5.96
CA SER A 149 16.34 -7.20 -7.03
C SER A 149 15.66 -7.90 -8.20
N ASP A 150 14.62 -7.29 -8.75
CA ASP A 150 13.83 -7.74 -9.90
C ASP A 150 13.14 -9.12 -9.68
N LYS A 151 12.92 -9.49 -8.44
CA LYS A 151 12.15 -10.68 -8.05
C LYS A 151 11.05 -10.34 -7.07
N GLY A 152 9.95 -11.09 -7.15
CA GLY A 152 8.90 -11.05 -6.14
C GLY A 152 9.20 -11.99 -4.99
N TYR A 153 8.78 -11.63 -3.80
CA TYR A 153 8.85 -12.44 -2.59
C TYR A 153 7.46 -12.52 -1.98
N LEU A 154 7.02 -13.71 -1.63
CA LEU A 154 5.73 -13.95 -1.00
C LEU A 154 5.83 -15.07 0.03
N GLY A 155 5.18 -14.85 1.18
CA GLY A 155 5.17 -15.86 2.23
C GLY A 155 4.40 -15.42 3.47
N SER A 156 4.52 -16.20 4.55
CA SER A 156 3.72 -16.00 5.76
C SER A 156 2.20 -16.12 5.46
N GLY A 157 1.34 -15.52 6.29
CA GLY A 157 -0.11 -15.54 6.08
C GLY A 157 -0.84 -16.61 6.87
N TYR A 158 -2.11 -16.83 6.49
CA TYR A 158 -3.04 -17.66 7.24
C TYR A 158 -3.93 -18.50 6.33
N ASN A 159 -4.24 -19.75 6.73
CA ASN A 159 -5.19 -20.65 6.05
C ASN A 159 -6.00 -21.52 7.03
N GLY A 160 -6.23 -21.01 8.21
CA GLY A 160 -6.67 -21.76 9.39
C GLY A 160 -5.53 -21.97 10.39
N ASN A 161 -4.28 -21.86 9.91
CA ASN A 161 -3.04 -21.88 10.71
C ASN A 161 -2.13 -20.74 10.24
N TYR A 162 -1.30 -20.19 11.14
CA TYR A 162 -0.25 -19.25 10.75
C TYR A 162 0.88 -19.95 10.01
N LEU A 163 1.26 -19.43 8.86
CA LEU A 163 2.25 -20.01 7.97
C LEU A 163 3.59 -19.26 8.10
N LYS A 164 4.69 -19.91 7.72
CA LYS A 164 6.06 -19.35 7.86
C LYS A 164 6.95 -19.59 6.64
N ASP A 165 6.44 -20.29 5.64
CA ASP A 165 7.14 -20.54 4.39
C ASP A 165 7.22 -19.25 3.56
N PHE A 166 8.30 -19.10 2.81
CA PHE A 166 8.56 -18.00 1.91
C PHE A 166 9.09 -18.51 0.58
N TYR A 167 8.68 -17.87 -0.50
CA TYR A 167 9.11 -18.18 -1.85
C TYR A 167 9.53 -16.92 -2.58
N THR A 168 10.47 -17.04 -3.50
CA THR A 168 10.82 -16.02 -4.48
C THR A 168 10.24 -16.37 -5.84
N TYR A 169 9.72 -15.38 -6.54
CA TYR A 169 9.19 -15.48 -7.89
C TYR A 169 10.12 -14.82 -8.88
N ASN A 170 10.45 -15.52 -9.95
CA ASN A 170 11.20 -14.97 -11.07
C ASN A 170 10.25 -14.71 -12.26
N PRO A 171 9.97 -13.43 -12.60
CA PRO A 171 9.08 -13.10 -13.72
C PRO A 171 9.57 -13.58 -15.07
N SER A 172 10.90 -13.60 -15.30
CA SER A 172 11.49 -13.96 -16.60
C SER A 172 11.31 -15.44 -16.94
N THR A 173 11.19 -16.31 -15.93
CA THR A 173 11.02 -17.77 -16.08
C THR A 173 9.65 -18.27 -15.66
N ASP A 174 8.78 -17.37 -15.15
CA ASP A 174 7.47 -17.71 -14.58
C ASP A 174 7.57 -18.87 -13.58
N SER A 175 8.46 -18.76 -12.62
CA SER A 175 8.73 -19.84 -11.67
C SER A 175 8.99 -19.36 -10.26
N TRP A 176 8.65 -20.22 -9.30
CA TRP A 176 8.84 -20.00 -7.88
C TRP A 176 9.95 -20.89 -7.32
N GLU A 177 10.71 -20.38 -6.37
CA GLU A 177 11.72 -21.11 -5.60
C GLU A 177 11.49 -20.90 -4.11
N GLN A 178 11.52 -21.98 -3.32
CA GLN A 178 11.39 -21.86 -1.87
C GLN A 178 12.68 -21.31 -1.25
N ILE A 179 12.52 -20.35 -0.34
CA ILE A 179 13.63 -19.78 0.41
C ILE A 179 13.86 -20.65 1.66
N ASP A 180 14.99 -21.36 1.71
CA ASP A 180 15.40 -22.08 2.90
C ASP A 180 16.14 -21.15 3.88
N ARG A 181 15.88 -21.32 5.18
CA ARG A 181 16.62 -20.61 6.25
C ARG A 181 18.14 -20.80 6.21
N LYS A 182 18.62 -21.83 5.49
CA LYS A 182 20.05 -22.17 5.40
C LYS A 182 20.79 -21.44 4.29
N SER A 183 20.10 -20.75 3.39
CA SER A 183 20.71 -20.03 2.27
C SER A 183 21.14 -18.60 2.62
N VAL A 184 21.00 -18.19 3.87
CA VAL A 184 21.48 -16.88 4.38
C VAL A 184 22.72 -17.12 5.23
N VAL A 185 23.82 -17.39 4.55
CA VAL A 185 25.17 -17.34 5.14
C VAL A 185 26.04 -16.44 4.31
#